data_412872829e00464f51c6614c5f06bc85
#
_entry.id   412872829e00464f51c6614c5f06bc85
#
_cell.length_a   1.000
_cell.length_b   1.000
_cell.length_c   1.000
_cell.angle_alpha   90.00
_cell.angle_beta   90.00
_cell.angle_gamma   90.00
#
_symmetry.space_group_name_H-M   'P 1'
#
loop_
_entity.id
_entity.type
_entity.pdbx_description
1 polymer ?
#
loop_
_entity_poly.entity_id
_entity_poly.type
_entity_poly.pdbx_seq_one_letter_code
_entity_poly.pdbx_strand_id
1 'polypeptide(L)'
;SYLLGRGNVISTFISGLEQEPGNRDRAMLMLGQRGSGKTVLLWELADRARKLGFVVATPTVASEDMLERIVEKIQEAGEPYANKHRLPKLTGGSLSVFGFSAGLEFTRDVQETKSFQFKLTQLARKLTEQGHGILILIDELQANSPEIRQLVTAYQELVGEGLNVALVMAGLPGAVSATLYDRV
;
A
#
# COMPACT_ATOMS: atom_id res chain seq x y z
N SER A 1 14.19 -6.38 26.25
CA SER A 1 12.85 -5.75 26.34
C SER A 1 12.43 -5.05 25.04
N TYR A 2 13.40 -4.60 24.24
CA TYR A 2 13.14 -3.91 22.96
C TYR A 2 12.53 -4.83 21.90
N LEU A 3 12.91 -6.10 21.88
CA LEU A 3 12.36 -7.12 20.98
C LEU A 3 10.95 -7.56 21.37
N LEU A 4 10.59 -7.53 22.65
CA LEU A 4 9.27 -7.93 23.14
C LEU A 4 8.17 -6.93 22.74
N GLY A 5 8.46 -5.64 22.75
CA GLY A 5 7.54 -4.61 22.29
C GLY A 5 7.23 -4.68 20.79
N ARG A 6 8.22 -5.06 19.97
CA ARG A 6 8.05 -5.22 18.53
C ARG A 6 7.20 -6.43 18.16
N GLY A 7 7.36 -7.56 18.86
CA GLY A 7 6.56 -8.74 18.63
C GLY A 7 5.06 -8.50 18.82
N ASN A 8 4.70 -7.76 19.86
CA ASN A 8 3.30 -7.40 20.12
C ASN A 8 2.74 -6.45 19.06
N VAL A 9 3.51 -5.46 18.61
CA VAL A 9 3.09 -4.51 17.58
C VAL A 9 2.84 -5.25 16.25
N ILE A 10 3.75 -6.12 15.84
CA ILE A 10 3.59 -6.94 14.64
C ILE A 10 2.35 -7.81 14.75
N SER A 11 2.19 -8.53 15.87
CA SER A 11 1.04 -9.42 16.07
C SER A 11 -0.29 -8.68 16.03
N THR A 12 -0.37 -7.51 16.64
CA THR A 12 -1.56 -6.66 16.62
C THR A 12 -1.88 -6.20 15.21
N PHE A 13 -0.87 -5.75 14.47
CA PHE A 13 -1.08 -5.32 13.09
C PHE A 13 -1.53 -6.47 12.19
N ILE A 14 -0.87 -7.60 12.26
CA ILE A 14 -1.22 -8.79 11.47
C ILE A 14 -2.63 -9.28 11.82
N SER A 15 -3.00 -9.29 13.10
CA SER A 15 -4.38 -9.59 13.52
C SER A 15 -5.38 -8.60 12.94
N GLY A 16 -5.02 -7.32 12.84
CA GLY A 16 -5.84 -6.29 12.19
C GLY A 16 -6.07 -6.56 10.71
N LEU A 17 -5.11 -7.18 10.02
CA LEU A 17 -5.27 -7.57 8.61
C LEU A 17 -6.28 -8.70 8.41
N GLU A 18 -6.48 -9.52 9.42
CA GLU A 18 -7.46 -10.62 9.41
C GLU A 18 -8.87 -10.16 9.78
N GLN A 19 -9.01 -8.95 10.30
CA GLN A 19 -10.28 -8.34 10.69
C GLN A 19 -10.98 -7.72 9.47
N GLU A 20 -12.20 -7.22 9.71
CA GLU A 20 -12.94 -6.47 8.70
C GLU A 20 -12.15 -5.25 8.19
N PRO A 21 -12.27 -4.91 6.90
CA PRO A 21 -11.71 -3.69 6.36
C PRO A 21 -12.13 -2.45 7.16
N GLY A 22 -11.21 -1.51 7.34
CA GLY A 22 -11.44 -0.30 8.14
C GLY A 22 -11.07 -0.43 9.61
N ASN A 23 -10.60 -1.59 10.05
CA ASN A 23 -10.09 -1.74 11.40
C ASN A 23 -8.91 -0.78 11.65
N ARG A 24 -8.94 -0.10 12.79
CA ARG A 24 -7.90 0.89 13.16
C ARG A 24 -6.48 0.32 13.23
N ASP A 25 -6.36 -0.97 13.51
CA ASP A 25 -5.07 -1.64 13.62
C ASP A 25 -4.40 -1.90 12.26
N ARG A 26 -5.04 -1.54 11.17
CA ARG A 26 -4.51 -1.63 9.80
C ARG A 26 -3.67 -0.43 9.36
N ALA A 27 -3.61 0.61 10.18
CA ALA A 27 -2.73 1.76 9.94
C ALA A 27 -1.74 1.85 11.09
N MET A 28 -0.45 1.89 10.77
CA MET A 28 0.59 1.93 11.77
C MET A 28 1.69 2.91 11.39
N LEU A 29 2.18 3.61 12.40
CA LEU A 29 3.29 4.51 12.29
C LEU A 29 4.41 4.05 13.21
N MET A 30 5.56 3.77 12.64
CA MET A 30 6.74 3.35 13.37
C MET A 30 7.73 4.48 13.49
N LEU A 31 8.01 4.89 14.71
CA LEU A 31 8.97 5.94 15.01
C LEU A 31 10.20 5.35 15.67
N GLY A 32 11.35 5.81 15.26
CA GLY A 32 12.60 5.39 15.88
C GLY A 32 13.80 6.01 15.20
N GLN A 33 14.90 6.04 15.92
CA GLN A 33 16.18 6.54 15.42
C GLN A 33 16.72 5.67 14.28
N ARG A 34 17.65 6.19 13.52
CA ARG A 34 18.37 5.42 12.51
C ARG A 34 19.03 4.20 13.17
N GLY A 35 18.99 3.07 12.47
CA GLY A 35 19.54 1.82 12.98
C GLY A 35 18.71 1.11 14.03
N SER A 36 17.47 1.56 14.28
CA SER A 36 16.56 0.89 15.22
C SER A 36 15.87 -0.35 14.64
N GLY A 37 16.16 -0.73 13.39
CA GLY A 37 15.60 -1.91 12.75
C GLY A 37 14.23 -1.71 12.10
N LYS A 38 13.79 -0.47 11.87
CA LYS A 38 12.50 -0.17 11.23
C LYS A 38 12.38 -0.81 9.84
N THR A 39 13.41 -0.72 9.03
CA THR A 39 13.43 -1.30 7.68
C THR A 39 13.26 -2.82 7.71
N VAL A 40 13.96 -3.49 8.60
CA VAL A 40 13.84 -4.95 8.79
C VAL A 40 12.40 -5.30 9.20
N LEU A 41 11.81 -4.51 10.06
CA LEU A 41 10.45 -4.71 10.52
C LEU A 41 9.43 -4.55 9.38
N LEU A 42 9.63 -3.58 8.49
CA LEU A 42 8.78 -3.40 7.30
C LEU A 42 8.83 -4.64 6.41
N TRP A 43 10.00 -5.22 6.18
CA TRP A 43 10.13 -6.44 5.38
C TRP A 43 9.48 -7.65 6.06
N GLU A 44 9.56 -7.75 7.37
CA GLU A 44 8.85 -8.80 8.10
C GLU A 44 7.33 -8.67 7.99
N LEU A 45 6.80 -7.47 8.11
CA LEU A 45 5.39 -7.19 7.90
C LEU A 45 4.96 -7.54 6.47
N ALA A 46 5.79 -7.21 5.48
CA ALA A 46 5.54 -7.56 4.09
C ALA A 46 5.39 -9.08 3.90
N ASP A 47 6.32 -9.85 4.44
CA ASP A 47 6.29 -11.31 4.30
C ASP A 47 5.05 -11.92 4.97
N ARG A 48 4.71 -11.46 6.16
CA ARG A 48 3.53 -11.95 6.88
C ARG A 48 2.22 -11.57 6.17
N ALA A 49 2.13 -10.35 5.66
CA ALA A 49 0.95 -9.90 4.92
C ALA A 49 0.75 -10.69 3.62
N ARG A 50 1.83 -10.99 2.91
CA ARG A 50 1.76 -11.85 1.71
C ARG A 50 1.20 -13.23 2.02
N LYS A 51 1.57 -13.83 3.15
CA LYS A 51 1.04 -15.13 3.60
C LYS A 51 -0.46 -15.09 3.87
N LEU A 52 -1.00 -13.92 4.18
CA LEU A 52 -2.44 -13.70 4.35
C LEU A 52 -3.15 -13.37 3.03
N GLY A 53 -2.43 -13.36 1.91
CA GLY A 53 -3.00 -13.04 0.60
C GLY A 53 -3.04 -11.55 0.27
N PHE A 54 -2.34 -10.71 1.01
CA PHE A 54 -2.22 -9.28 0.69
C PHE A 54 -1.25 -9.07 -0.47
N VAL A 55 -1.61 -8.16 -1.34
CA VAL A 55 -0.71 -7.57 -2.32
C VAL A 55 0.11 -6.50 -1.59
N VAL A 56 1.42 -6.64 -1.59
CA VAL A 56 2.29 -5.75 -0.82
C VAL A 56 3.07 -4.87 -1.77
N ALA A 57 2.87 -3.55 -1.66
CA ALA A 57 3.81 -2.59 -2.20
C ALA A 57 5.03 -2.57 -1.27
N THR A 58 6.14 -3.14 -1.73
CA THR A 58 7.38 -3.22 -0.95
C THR A 58 7.82 -1.84 -0.47
N PRO A 59 8.63 -1.74 0.61
CA PRO A 59 8.96 -0.45 1.18
C PRO A 59 9.44 0.56 0.14
N THR A 60 8.78 1.70 0.10
CA THR A 60 9.10 2.81 -0.78
C THR A 60 9.62 3.96 0.05
N VAL A 61 10.74 4.53 -0.34
CA VAL A 61 11.30 5.71 0.30
C VAL A 61 10.47 6.92 -0.09
N ALA A 62 10.14 7.77 0.88
CA ALA A 62 9.41 9.00 0.64
C ALA A 62 10.19 9.93 -0.30
N SER A 63 9.62 10.22 -1.47
CA SER A 63 10.23 10.99 -2.55
C SER A 63 9.14 11.56 -3.46
N GLU A 64 9.51 12.42 -4.39
CA GLU A 64 8.57 13.05 -5.32
C GLU A 64 7.86 12.05 -6.23
N ASP A 65 8.52 10.97 -6.61
CA ASP A 65 7.95 9.91 -7.47
C ASP A 65 7.33 8.74 -6.69
N MET A 66 7.20 8.88 -5.38
CA MET A 66 6.73 7.84 -4.48
C MET A 66 5.35 7.29 -4.87
N LEU A 67 4.42 8.16 -5.19
CA LEU A 67 3.04 7.76 -5.49
C LEU A 67 2.96 6.89 -6.75
N GLU A 68 3.68 7.25 -7.78
CA GLU A 68 3.75 6.45 -9.01
C GLU A 68 4.41 5.09 -8.76
N ARG A 69 5.47 5.05 -7.97
CA ARG A 69 6.11 3.80 -7.59
C ARG A 69 5.20 2.88 -6.79
N ILE A 70 4.39 3.42 -5.90
CA ILE A 70 3.41 2.64 -5.14
C ILE A 70 2.43 1.96 -6.09
N VAL A 71 1.87 2.69 -7.04
CA VAL A 71 0.95 2.14 -8.03
C VAL A 71 1.60 1.03 -8.85
N GLU A 72 2.82 1.26 -9.34
CA GLU A 72 3.59 0.25 -10.09
C GLU A 72 3.83 -1.01 -9.28
N LYS A 73 4.24 -0.87 -8.02
CA LYS A 73 4.49 -2.01 -7.12
C LYS A 73 3.22 -2.80 -6.84
N ILE A 74 2.08 -2.15 -6.68
CA ILE A 74 0.80 -2.82 -6.48
C ILE A 74 0.39 -3.57 -7.74
N GLN A 75 0.54 -2.97 -8.91
CA GLN A 75 0.25 -3.64 -10.18
C GLN A 75 1.11 -4.88 -10.37
N GLU A 76 2.42 -4.75 -10.16
CA GLU A 76 3.37 -5.85 -10.29
C GLU A 76 3.07 -6.98 -9.30
N ALA A 77 2.89 -6.64 -8.03
CA ALA A 77 2.62 -7.61 -6.98
C ALA A 77 1.23 -8.24 -7.10
N GLY A 78 0.28 -7.54 -7.70
CA GLY A 78 -1.09 -8.03 -7.92
C GLY A 78 -1.27 -8.92 -9.14
N GLU A 79 -0.32 -8.92 -10.05
CA GLU A 79 -0.43 -9.66 -11.31
C GLU A 79 -0.70 -11.17 -11.15
N PRO A 80 -0.08 -11.90 -10.21
CA PRO A 80 -0.38 -13.31 -10.00
C PRO A 80 -1.84 -13.59 -9.64
N TYR A 81 -2.51 -12.67 -8.98
CA TYR A 81 -3.91 -12.82 -8.57
C TYR A 81 -4.88 -12.49 -9.70
N ALA A 82 -4.44 -11.70 -10.65
CA ALA A 82 -5.23 -11.30 -11.80
C ALA A 82 -5.40 -12.39 -12.84
N ASN A 83 -4.49 -13.34 -12.88
CA ASN A 83 -4.46 -14.40 -13.88
C ASN A 83 -5.48 -15.52 -13.67
N LYS A 84 -6.24 -15.50 -12.57
CA LYS A 84 -7.25 -16.54 -12.29
C LYS A 84 -8.48 -16.45 -13.19
N HIS A 85 -8.67 -15.35 -13.89
CA HIS A 85 -9.77 -15.15 -14.84
C HIS A 85 -9.22 -14.71 -16.20
N ARG A 86 -8.36 -15.54 -16.79
CA ARG A 86 -7.88 -15.27 -18.14
C ARG A 86 -9.05 -15.32 -19.12
N LEU A 87 -9.45 -14.17 -19.59
CA LEU A 87 -10.14 -14.08 -20.87
C LEU A 87 -9.15 -14.51 -21.96
N PRO A 88 -9.61 -15.29 -22.94
CA PRO A 88 -8.73 -15.70 -24.02
C PRO A 88 -8.14 -14.47 -24.70
N LYS A 89 -6.85 -14.55 -25.03
CA LYS A 89 -6.14 -13.56 -25.80
C LYS A 89 -6.99 -13.09 -26.97
N LEU A 90 -7.47 -11.90 -26.91
CA LEU A 90 -7.84 -11.19 -28.12
C LEU A 90 -6.55 -10.67 -28.73
N THR A 91 -6.10 -11.36 -29.74
CA THR A 91 -4.96 -10.99 -30.57
C THR A 91 -5.33 -9.76 -31.37
N GLY A 92 -5.00 -8.64 -30.87
CA GLY A 92 -5.18 -7.38 -31.57
C GLY A 92 -4.35 -6.30 -30.89
N GLY A 93 -3.11 -6.17 -31.29
CA GLY A 93 -2.28 -4.97 -31.31
C GLY A 93 -2.12 -4.12 -30.06
N SER A 94 -2.91 -4.25 -29.07
CA SER A 94 -2.63 -3.70 -27.77
C SER A 94 -1.90 -4.76 -27.00
N LEU A 95 -0.78 -4.43 -26.47
CA LEU A 95 -0.16 -5.15 -25.41
C LEU A 95 -1.23 -5.47 -24.40
N SER A 96 -1.76 -6.63 -24.55
CA SER A 96 -2.63 -7.17 -23.59
C SER A 96 -1.85 -7.24 -22.32
N VAL A 97 -2.12 -6.31 -21.55
CA VAL A 97 -1.74 -6.36 -20.20
C VAL A 97 -2.58 -7.45 -19.62
N PHE A 98 -1.93 -8.51 -19.31
CA PHE A 98 -2.54 -9.75 -18.98
C PHE A 98 -2.96 -9.76 -17.54
N GLY A 99 -4.07 -10.35 -17.30
CA GLY A 99 -4.51 -10.61 -15.98
C GLY A 99 -5.08 -9.38 -15.29
N PHE A 100 -4.56 -9.06 -14.13
CA PHE A 100 -5.03 -7.97 -13.29
C PHE A 100 -5.11 -6.65 -14.03
N SER A 101 -4.15 -6.40 -14.86
CA SER A 101 -4.09 -5.21 -15.65
C SER A 101 -4.99 -5.23 -16.89
N ALA A 102 -5.46 -6.37 -17.37
CA ALA A 102 -6.42 -6.40 -18.49
C ALA A 102 -7.74 -5.70 -18.18
N GLY A 103 -8.14 -5.65 -16.91
CA GLY A 103 -9.30 -4.85 -16.46
C GLY A 103 -8.91 -3.48 -15.90
N LEU A 104 -7.62 -3.20 -15.78
CA LEU A 104 -7.07 -2.00 -15.17
C LEU A 104 -5.96 -1.40 -16.01
N GLU A 105 -6.00 -1.69 -17.31
CA GLU A 105 -5.09 -1.05 -18.25
C GLU A 105 -5.34 0.45 -18.20
N PHE A 106 -4.46 1.12 -17.48
CA PHE A 106 -4.38 2.54 -17.64
C PHE A 106 -3.73 2.79 -19.00
N THR A 107 -4.53 3.22 -19.97
CA THR A 107 -3.98 3.74 -21.21
C THR A 107 -2.92 4.78 -20.86
N ARG A 108 -1.96 5.00 -21.72
CA ARG A 108 -0.92 5.99 -21.50
C ARG A 108 -1.51 7.33 -21.07
N ASP A 109 -2.61 7.73 -21.69
CA ASP A 109 -3.31 8.97 -21.36
C ASP A 109 -3.88 8.94 -19.93
N VAL A 110 -4.39 7.81 -19.48
CA VAL A 110 -4.88 7.66 -18.10
C VAL A 110 -3.74 7.66 -17.09
N GLN A 111 -2.61 7.07 -17.44
CA GLN A 111 -1.42 7.12 -16.55
C GLN A 111 -0.90 8.54 -16.38
N GLU A 112 -0.94 9.34 -17.43
CA GLU A 112 -0.45 10.70 -17.41
C GLU A 112 -1.44 11.70 -16.80
N THR A 113 -2.76 11.47 -16.95
CA THR A 113 -3.79 12.44 -16.60
C THR A 113 -4.59 12.13 -15.34
N LYS A 114 -4.67 10.88 -14.93
CA LYS A 114 -5.46 10.50 -13.76
C LYS A 114 -4.67 10.57 -12.47
N SER A 115 -5.35 11.01 -11.42
CA SER A 115 -4.75 11.17 -10.10
C SER A 115 -4.32 9.85 -9.48
N PHE A 116 -3.37 9.91 -8.57
CA PHE A 116 -2.96 8.79 -7.74
C PHE A 116 -4.15 8.12 -7.05
N GLN A 117 -5.05 8.92 -6.50
CA GLN A 117 -6.23 8.40 -5.81
C GLN A 117 -7.12 7.58 -6.73
N PHE A 118 -7.37 8.04 -7.95
CA PHE A 118 -8.14 7.28 -8.93
C PHE A 118 -7.50 5.91 -9.21
N LYS A 119 -6.21 5.90 -9.49
CA LYS A 119 -5.46 4.67 -9.78
C LYS A 119 -5.49 3.71 -8.60
N LEU A 120 -5.19 4.20 -7.40
CA LEU A 120 -5.19 3.39 -6.18
C LEU A 120 -6.58 2.83 -5.89
N THR A 121 -7.62 3.62 -6.07
CA THR A 121 -9.01 3.19 -5.84
C THR A 121 -9.39 2.06 -6.79
N GLN A 122 -9.07 2.17 -8.08
CA GLN A 122 -9.36 1.12 -9.06
C GLN A 122 -8.63 -0.19 -8.71
N LEU A 123 -7.36 -0.10 -8.34
CA LEU A 123 -6.58 -1.27 -7.93
C LEU A 123 -7.16 -1.91 -6.66
N ALA A 124 -7.49 -1.11 -5.67
CA ALA A 124 -8.03 -1.59 -4.40
C ALA A 124 -9.41 -2.24 -4.58
N ARG A 125 -10.29 -1.66 -5.37
CA ARG A 125 -11.61 -2.25 -5.68
C ARG A 125 -11.45 -3.62 -6.33
N LYS A 126 -10.60 -3.70 -7.34
CA LYS A 126 -10.38 -4.96 -8.07
C LYS A 126 -9.81 -6.05 -7.18
N LEU A 127 -8.82 -5.73 -6.38
CA LEU A 127 -8.21 -6.69 -5.46
C LEU A 127 -9.17 -7.09 -4.34
N THR A 128 -9.91 -6.15 -3.78
CA THR A 128 -10.92 -6.44 -2.75
C THR A 128 -12.00 -7.38 -3.29
N GLU A 129 -12.49 -7.18 -4.52
CA GLU A 129 -13.44 -8.08 -5.18
C GLU A 129 -12.90 -9.50 -5.31
N GLN A 130 -11.59 -9.64 -5.48
CA GLN A 130 -10.93 -10.94 -5.60
C GLN A 130 -10.56 -11.56 -4.25
N GLY A 131 -10.88 -10.91 -3.15
CA GLY A 131 -10.56 -11.38 -1.81
C GLY A 131 -9.15 -11.06 -1.34
N HIS A 132 -8.47 -10.10 -1.98
CA HIS A 132 -7.12 -9.67 -1.62
C HIS A 132 -7.09 -8.25 -1.12
N GLY A 133 -6.26 -7.99 -0.12
CA GLY A 133 -6.00 -6.65 0.37
C GLY A 133 -4.72 -6.07 -0.21
N ILE A 134 -4.51 -4.78 0.04
CA ILE A 134 -3.29 -4.06 -0.31
C ILE A 134 -2.62 -3.59 0.97
N LEU A 135 -1.33 -3.86 1.10
CA LEU A 135 -0.48 -3.27 2.14
C LEU A 135 0.52 -2.33 1.49
N ILE A 136 0.50 -1.08 1.92
CA ILE A 136 1.45 -0.05 1.49
C ILE A 136 2.45 0.19 2.61
N LEU A 137 3.74 0.13 2.29
CA LEU A 137 4.84 0.31 3.23
C LEU A 137 5.68 1.50 2.79
N ILE A 138 5.85 2.47 3.67
CA ILE A 138 6.67 3.66 3.44
C ILE A 138 7.84 3.66 4.42
N ASP A 139 9.04 3.79 3.89
CA ASP A 139 10.25 3.95 4.70
C ASP A 139 10.78 5.38 4.58
N GLU A 140 11.56 5.79 5.55
CA GLU A 140 12.18 7.12 5.61
C GLU A 140 11.19 8.27 5.41
N LEU A 141 10.09 8.23 6.16
CA LEU A 141 9.08 9.30 6.14
C LEU A 141 9.73 10.66 6.42
N GLN A 142 9.49 11.63 5.54
CA GLN A 142 10.02 12.98 5.67
C GLN A 142 8.93 13.96 6.09
N ALA A 143 9.33 14.98 6.87
CA ALA A 143 8.46 16.07 7.26
C ALA A 143 8.00 16.88 6.03
N ASN A 144 6.77 17.37 6.06
CA ASN A 144 6.18 18.25 5.04
C ASN A 144 6.14 17.69 3.61
N SER A 145 6.08 16.38 3.47
CA SER A 145 5.96 15.74 2.16
C SER A 145 4.53 15.89 1.61
N PRO A 146 4.33 16.58 0.47
CA PRO A 146 3.02 16.65 -0.18
C PRO A 146 2.52 15.25 -0.60
N GLU A 147 3.42 14.39 -1.01
CA GLU A 147 3.12 13.04 -1.46
C GLU A 147 2.58 12.18 -0.31
N ILE A 148 3.13 12.30 0.88
CA ILE A 148 2.63 11.62 2.07
C ILE A 148 1.21 12.10 2.40
N ARG A 149 0.94 13.39 2.30
CA ARG A 149 -0.40 13.93 2.53
C ARG A 149 -1.40 13.39 1.52
N GLN A 150 -1.03 13.30 0.26
CA GLN A 150 -1.87 12.70 -0.79
C GLN A 150 -2.12 11.22 -0.51
N LEU A 151 -1.10 10.47 -0.11
CA LEU A 151 -1.23 9.07 0.26
C LEU A 151 -2.19 8.87 1.42
N VAL A 152 -2.02 9.63 2.50
CA VAL A 152 -2.88 9.52 3.69
C VAL A 152 -4.33 9.87 3.35
N THR A 153 -4.55 10.92 2.56
CA THR A 153 -5.89 11.31 2.11
C THR A 153 -6.54 10.22 1.28
N ALA A 154 -5.82 9.68 0.30
CA ALA A 154 -6.31 8.58 -0.53
C ALA A 154 -6.62 7.34 0.32
N TYR A 155 -5.73 6.97 1.22
CA TYR A 155 -5.94 5.85 2.13
C TYR A 155 -7.21 6.00 2.97
N GLN A 156 -7.44 7.17 3.55
CA GLN A 156 -8.63 7.44 4.35
C GLN A 156 -9.92 7.29 3.53
N GLU A 157 -9.91 7.73 2.29
CA GLU A 157 -11.06 7.58 1.40
C GLU A 157 -11.31 6.11 1.03
N LEU A 158 -10.27 5.35 0.76
CA LEU A 158 -10.40 3.91 0.49
C LEU A 158 -10.97 3.17 1.70
N VAL A 159 -10.50 3.50 2.89
CA VAL A 159 -11.04 2.96 4.15
C VAL A 159 -12.52 3.32 4.29
N GLY A 160 -12.90 4.55 3.98
CA GLY A 160 -14.28 5.02 4.00
C GLY A 160 -15.19 4.26 3.04
N GLU A 161 -14.65 3.76 1.92
CA GLU A 161 -15.38 2.92 0.96
C GLU A 161 -15.44 1.43 1.40
N GLY A 162 -14.82 1.05 2.50
CA GLY A 162 -14.77 -0.33 2.97
C GLY A 162 -13.80 -1.22 2.18
N LEU A 163 -12.84 -0.63 1.49
CA LEU A 163 -11.85 -1.38 0.72
C LEU A 163 -10.78 -2.00 1.64
N ASN A 164 -10.23 -3.11 1.19
CA ASN A 164 -9.28 -3.90 1.97
C ASN A 164 -7.85 -3.35 1.82
N VAL A 165 -7.53 -2.30 2.57
CA VAL A 165 -6.25 -1.61 2.51
C VAL A 165 -5.62 -1.48 3.89
N ALA A 166 -4.29 -1.44 3.92
CA ALA A 166 -3.49 -1.22 5.12
C ALA A 166 -2.28 -0.36 4.79
N LEU A 167 -1.79 0.39 5.77
CA LEU A 167 -0.70 1.34 5.59
C LEU A 167 0.25 1.31 6.78
N VAL A 168 1.53 1.14 6.51
CA VAL A 168 2.59 1.27 7.51
C VAL A 168 3.61 2.29 7.05
N MET A 169 3.88 3.26 7.87
CA MET A 169 4.88 4.29 7.61
C MET A 169 5.94 4.27 8.71
N ALA A 170 7.19 4.37 8.32
CA ALA A 170 8.33 4.41 9.22
C ALA A 170 9.14 5.68 9.03
N GLY A 171 9.56 6.29 10.12
CA GLY A 171 10.34 7.53 10.06
C GLY A 171 10.98 7.91 11.40
N LEU A 172 11.68 9.03 11.39
CA LEU A 172 12.23 9.63 12.58
C LEU A 172 11.11 10.31 13.40
N PRO A 173 11.22 10.36 14.73
CA PRO A 173 10.16 10.96 15.56
C PRO A 173 9.77 12.39 15.18
N GLY A 174 10.73 13.23 14.79
CA GLY A 174 10.47 14.59 14.37
C GLY A 174 9.79 14.76 13.02
N ALA A 175 9.92 13.78 12.13
CA ALA A 175 9.33 13.83 10.79
C ALA A 175 7.80 13.69 10.82
N VAL A 176 7.28 13.05 11.83
CA VAL A 176 5.86 12.67 11.90
C VAL A 176 5.00 13.77 12.48
N SER A 177 5.46 14.47 13.50
CA SER A 177 4.69 15.54 14.12
C SER A 177 4.31 16.64 13.13
N ALA A 178 5.19 16.93 12.17
CA ALA A 178 4.95 17.93 11.13
C ALA A 178 4.01 17.46 10.00
N THR A 179 3.81 16.16 9.83
CA THR A 179 3.07 15.60 8.69
C THR A 179 1.63 15.19 9.05
N LEU A 180 1.40 14.72 10.26
CA LEU A 180 0.13 14.13 10.66
C LEU A 180 -0.67 14.99 11.67
N TYR A 181 -0.01 15.83 12.46
CA TYR A 181 -0.68 16.61 13.50
C TYR A 181 -1.13 18.01 13.05
N ASP A 182 -0.71 18.48 11.89
CA ASP A 182 -1.17 19.75 11.33
C ASP A 182 -2.60 19.70 10.74
N ARG A 183 -3.33 18.62 10.97
CA ARG A 183 -4.68 18.40 10.45
C ARG A 183 -5.72 17.99 11.50
N VAL A 184 -5.46 18.34 12.74
CA VAL A 184 -6.53 18.19 13.76
C VAL A 184 -7.13 19.54 14.05
#